data_4522e63aa229787f1ef986da6e38d969
#
_entry.id   4522e63aa229787f1ef986da6e38d969
#
_cell.length_a   1.000
_cell.length_b   1.000
_cell.length_c   1.000
_cell.angle_alpha   90.00
_cell.angle_beta   90.00
_cell.angle_gamma   90.00
#
_symmetry.space_group_name_H-M   'P 1'
#
loop_
_entity.id
_entity.type
_entity.pdbx_description
1 polymer ?
#
loop_
_entity_poly.entity_id
_entity_poly.type
_entity_poly.pdbx_seq_one_letter_code
_entity_poly.pdbx_strand_id
1 'polypeptide(L)'
;STLYNTALLANLEITERSNHLFETSYVSPSRDATVYWGSIDFKFKNTRTYPIKIVGTAKNGVVKIDLYGIKEKEEYEVVIDSDVISYIPNETEYKKDPTLENGKKVVEQVGFNGCKSKGYRILKKNGTVISKTLLSTDTYSPKNKIVRVGTKKVTNNKTTTTQNKDTKIENKTEQ
;
A
#
# COMPACT_ATOMS: atom_id res chain seq x y z
N SER A 1 7.05 0.77 11.97
CA SER A 1 8.11 0.19 11.11
C SER A 1 9.51 0.69 11.42
N THR A 2 9.74 2.01 11.67
CA THR A 2 11.08 2.58 11.90
C THR A 2 11.78 1.92 13.11
N LEU A 3 11.12 1.89 14.29
CA LEU A 3 11.68 1.25 15.49
C LEU A 3 11.96 -0.25 15.28
N TYR A 4 11.08 -0.96 14.55
CA TYR A 4 11.28 -2.37 14.22
C TYR A 4 12.59 -2.60 13.45
N ASN A 5 12.79 -1.86 12.35
CA ASN A 5 14.04 -1.99 11.58
C ASN A 5 15.28 -1.57 12.41
N THR A 6 15.16 -0.52 13.24
CA THR A 6 16.26 -0.11 14.12
C THR A 6 16.62 -1.21 15.14
N ALA A 7 15.61 -1.85 15.75
CA ALA A 7 15.83 -2.96 16.69
C ALA A 7 16.48 -4.17 16.01
N LEU A 8 16.04 -4.51 14.78
CA LEU A 8 16.64 -5.57 13.99
C LEU A 8 18.11 -5.30 13.63
N LEU A 9 18.41 -4.06 13.17
CA LEU A 9 19.78 -3.64 12.83
C LEU A 9 20.70 -3.61 14.06
N ALA A 10 20.15 -3.36 15.25
CA ALA A 10 20.87 -3.47 16.53
C ALA A 10 21.00 -4.93 17.00
N ASN A 11 20.58 -5.91 16.20
CA ASN A 11 20.58 -7.33 16.52
C ASN A 11 19.84 -7.68 17.82
N LEU A 12 18.74 -6.97 18.13
CA LEU A 12 17.90 -7.24 19.29
C LEU A 12 16.86 -8.31 18.97
N GLU A 13 16.34 -8.96 20.01
CA GLU A 13 15.27 -9.97 19.91
C GLU A 13 13.91 -9.28 19.72
N ILE A 14 13.17 -9.63 18.68
CA ILE A 14 11.80 -9.21 18.48
C ILE A 14 10.87 -10.21 19.16
N THR A 15 10.07 -9.75 20.12
CA THR A 15 9.17 -10.60 20.91
C THR A 15 7.72 -10.50 20.46
N GLU A 16 7.32 -9.38 19.85
CA GLU A 16 5.99 -9.20 19.29
C GLU A 16 6.05 -8.25 18.08
N ARG A 17 5.46 -8.66 16.97
CA ARG A 17 5.34 -7.84 15.76
C ARG A 17 4.18 -8.33 14.91
N SER A 18 3.40 -7.41 14.38
CA SER A 18 2.38 -7.66 13.35
C SER A 18 2.71 -6.86 12.09
N ASN A 19 2.56 -7.49 10.91
CA ASN A 19 2.62 -6.77 9.64
C ASN A 19 1.33 -5.97 9.39
N HIS A 20 1.36 -5.03 8.44
CA HIS A 20 0.14 -4.37 7.98
C HIS A 20 -0.75 -5.33 7.20
N LEU A 21 -2.05 -5.04 7.18
CA LEU A 21 -3.02 -5.83 6.40
C LEU A 21 -2.71 -5.80 4.91
N PHE A 22 -2.29 -4.64 4.41
CA PHE A 22 -1.90 -4.40 3.03
C PHE A 22 -0.42 -4.06 2.94
N GLU A 23 0.18 -4.31 1.78
CA GLU A 23 1.55 -3.90 1.49
C GLU A 23 1.70 -2.38 1.60
N THR A 24 2.78 -1.93 2.23
CA THR A 24 3.08 -0.50 2.39
C THR A 24 4.02 -0.03 1.29
N SER A 25 3.92 1.25 0.91
CA SER A 25 4.77 1.82 -0.15
C SER A 25 6.14 2.29 0.35
N TYR A 26 6.37 2.36 1.67
CA TYR A 26 7.56 2.97 2.26
C TYR A 26 8.61 1.96 2.75
N VAL A 27 8.29 0.68 2.76
CA VAL A 27 9.19 -0.40 3.15
C VAL A 27 8.79 -1.70 2.44
N SER A 28 9.74 -2.54 2.13
CA SER A 28 9.49 -3.86 1.51
C SER A 28 8.65 -4.75 2.43
N PRO A 29 7.87 -5.69 1.89
CA PRO A 29 7.14 -6.70 2.65
C PRO A 29 8.04 -7.40 3.68
N SER A 30 7.48 -7.79 4.84
CA SER A 30 8.18 -8.39 5.99
C SER A 30 9.19 -7.48 6.70
N ARG A 31 9.30 -6.21 6.30
CA ARG A 31 10.13 -5.18 6.96
C ARG A 31 9.31 -4.10 7.66
N ASP A 32 8.00 -4.23 7.63
CA ASP A 32 7.06 -3.34 8.30
C ASP A 32 6.68 -3.89 9.69
N ALA A 33 6.18 -3.00 10.53
CA ALA A 33 5.50 -3.33 11.78
C ALA A 33 4.39 -2.30 11.98
N THR A 34 3.20 -2.79 12.31
CA THR A 34 2.04 -1.97 12.66
C THR A 34 1.80 -1.98 14.16
N VAL A 35 1.18 -0.92 14.65
CA VAL A 35 0.68 -0.81 16.02
C VAL A 35 -0.73 -0.23 15.98
N TYR A 36 -1.59 -0.71 16.87
CA TYR A 36 -2.94 -0.18 17.05
C TYR A 36 -3.25 -0.13 18.55
N TRP A 37 -3.46 1.06 19.07
CA TRP A 37 -3.62 1.29 20.50
C TRP A 37 -4.62 0.33 21.14
N GLY A 38 -4.18 -0.36 22.19
CA GLY A 38 -4.98 -1.32 22.95
C GLY A 38 -5.19 -2.69 22.29
N SER A 39 -4.66 -2.97 21.09
CA SER A 39 -4.89 -4.21 20.37
C SER A 39 -3.64 -4.81 19.72
N ILE A 40 -2.84 -4.03 19.02
CA ILE A 40 -1.65 -4.51 18.30
C ILE A 40 -0.44 -3.72 18.78
N ASP A 41 0.59 -4.41 19.23
CA ASP A 41 1.79 -3.81 19.78
C ASP A 41 3.05 -4.27 19.04
N PHE A 42 4.13 -3.56 19.26
CA PHE A 42 5.47 -3.94 18.83
C PHE A 42 6.38 -4.02 20.05
N LYS A 43 6.95 -5.20 20.30
CA LYS A 43 7.82 -5.45 21.46
C LYS A 43 9.14 -6.06 21.03
N PHE A 44 10.19 -5.63 21.67
CA PHE A 44 11.52 -6.21 21.54
C PHE A 44 12.21 -6.27 22.90
N LYS A 45 13.16 -7.20 23.03
CA LYS A 45 13.92 -7.41 24.24
C LYS A 45 15.34 -6.88 24.03
N ASN A 46 15.83 -6.13 25.01
CA ASN A 46 17.25 -5.82 25.08
C ASN A 46 18.02 -7.08 25.46
N THR A 47 18.71 -7.67 24.51
CA THR A 47 19.54 -8.87 24.67
C THR A 47 21.01 -8.53 24.97
N ARG A 48 21.32 -7.21 25.12
CA ARG A 48 22.64 -6.74 25.45
C ARG A 48 22.89 -6.82 26.95
N THR A 49 24.16 -6.91 27.34
CA THR A 49 24.57 -6.91 28.76
C THR A 49 24.32 -5.56 29.43
N TYR A 50 24.26 -4.49 28.65
CA TYR A 50 24.12 -3.10 29.13
C TYR A 50 22.78 -2.50 28.69
N PRO A 51 22.32 -1.45 29.41
CA PRO A 51 21.14 -0.69 28.98
C PRO A 51 21.34 -0.08 27.60
N ILE A 52 20.23 0.06 26.88
CA ILE A 52 20.16 0.83 25.63
C ILE A 52 19.34 2.10 25.83
N LYS A 53 19.75 3.19 25.17
CA LYS A 53 19.01 4.46 25.11
C LYS A 53 18.32 4.57 23.76
N ILE A 54 17.02 4.84 23.77
CA ILE A 54 16.23 5.05 22.56
C ILE A 54 15.99 6.55 22.42
N VAL A 55 16.33 7.11 21.26
CA VAL A 55 16.08 8.51 20.92
C VAL A 55 15.29 8.59 19.63
N GLY A 56 14.07 9.13 19.73
CA GLY A 56 13.19 9.38 18.58
C GLY A 56 13.15 10.88 18.26
N THR A 57 13.23 11.21 16.99
CA THR A 57 13.03 12.57 16.48
C THR A 57 12.08 12.55 15.30
N ALA A 58 11.23 13.58 15.19
CA ALA A 58 10.34 13.79 14.06
C ALA A 58 10.48 15.24 13.60
N LYS A 59 10.93 15.44 12.36
CA LYS A 59 11.12 16.77 11.79
C LYS A 59 10.90 16.72 10.26
N ASN A 60 10.19 17.71 9.74
CA ASN A 60 9.95 17.85 8.28
C ASN A 60 9.39 16.57 7.62
N GLY A 61 8.45 15.88 8.27
CA GLY A 61 7.86 14.64 7.76
C GLY A 61 8.76 13.40 7.85
N VAL A 62 9.95 13.51 8.45
CA VAL A 62 10.89 12.41 8.64
C VAL A 62 10.89 11.98 10.10
N VAL A 63 10.73 10.67 10.33
CA VAL A 63 10.91 10.04 11.65
C VAL A 63 12.24 9.32 11.67
N LYS A 64 13.08 9.65 12.66
CA LYS A 64 14.38 9.00 12.91
C LYS A 64 14.37 8.38 14.30
N ILE A 65 14.89 7.16 14.42
CA ILE A 65 15.07 6.49 15.71
C ILE A 65 16.51 6.00 15.79
N ASP A 66 17.19 6.40 16.84
CA ASP A 66 18.55 6.00 17.16
C ASP A 66 18.55 5.14 18.43
N LEU A 67 19.27 4.03 18.41
CA LEU A 67 19.58 3.22 19.58
C LEU A 67 21.06 3.41 19.95
N TYR A 68 21.30 3.83 21.17
CA TYR A 68 22.64 3.99 21.73
C TYR A 68 22.88 2.92 22.79
N GLY A 69 24.05 2.33 22.77
CA GLY A 69 24.49 1.32 23.72
C GLY A 69 26.01 1.24 23.79
N ILE A 70 26.51 0.35 24.63
CA ILE A 70 27.92 0.05 24.71
C ILE A 70 28.27 -0.94 23.60
N LYS A 71 29.41 -0.72 22.94
CA LYS A 71 29.93 -1.58 21.90
C LYS A 71 30.28 -2.94 22.47
N GLU A 72 29.75 -4.00 21.85
CA GLU A 72 30.09 -5.37 22.23
C GLU A 72 31.49 -5.75 21.76
N LYS A 73 32.08 -6.73 22.44
CA LYS A 73 33.40 -7.24 22.08
C LYS A 73 33.42 -7.84 20.68
N GLU A 74 32.33 -8.52 20.32
CA GLU A 74 32.11 -9.04 18.97
C GLU A 74 30.90 -8.35 18.36
N GLU A 75 31.12 -7.72 17.22
CA GLU A 75 30.06 -7.08 16.45
C GLU A 75 29.93 -7.73 15.08
N TYR A 76 28.69 -7.79 14.62
CA TYR A 76 28.33 -8.26 13.31
C TYR A 76 27.74 -7.12 12.49
N GLU A 77 28.01 -7.09 11.21
CA GLU A 77 27.19 -6.34 10.26
C GLU A 77 25.85 -7.05 10.15
N VAL A 78 24.78 -6.31 10.44
CA VAL A 78 23.40 -6.83 10.37
C VAL A 78 22.75 -6.33 9.09
N VAL A 79 22.31 -7.26 8.26
CA VAL A 79 21.54 -6.98 7.05
C VAL A 79 20.14 -7.55 7.22
N ILE A 80 19.14 -6.73 6.91
CA ILE A 80 17.74 -7.15 6.89
C ILE A 80 17.32 -7.29 5.45
N ASP A 81 16.84 -8.47 5.09
CA ASP A 81 16.44 -8.86 3.76
C ASP A 81 14.99 -9.37 3.74
N SER A 82 14.35 -9.33 2.59
CA SER A 82 13.01 -9.87 2.43
C SER A 82 12.76 -10.34 1.00
N ASP A 83 12.07 -11.48 0.89
CA ASP A 83 11.73 -12.10 -0.39
C ASP A 83 10.20 -12.19 -0.54
N VAL A 84 9.67 -11.73 -1.67
CA VAL A 84 8.29 -12.03 -2.05
C VAL A 84 8.24 -13.44 -2.63
N ILE A 85 7.44 -14.32 -2.00
CA ILE A 85 7.33 -15.73 -2.38
C ILE A 85 6.30 -15.92 -3.48
N SER A 86 5.16 -15.21 -3.35
CA SER A 86 4.05 -15.28 -4.31
C SER A 86 3.17 -14.04 -4.21
N TYR A 87 2.51 -13.71 -5.32
CA TYR A 87 1.49 -12.68 -5.36
C TYR A 87 0.10 -13.28 -5.20
N ILE A 88 -0.80 -12.53 -4.59
CA ILE A 88 -2.22 -12.86 -4.44
C ILE A 88 -2.97 -11.87 -5.34
N PRO A 89 -3.59 -12.32 -6.44
CA PRO A 89 -4.25 -11.41 -7.37
C PRO A 89 -5.44 -10.71 -6.72
N ASN A 90 -5.65 -9.45 -7.09
CA ASN A 90 -6.86 -8.73 -6.76
C ASN A 90 -7.94 -9.00 -7.81
N GLU A 91 -9.19 -8.80 -7.41
CA GLU A 91 -10.36 -8.92 -8.28
C GLU A 91 -10.89 -7.55 -8.69
N THR A 92 -11.74 -7.53 -9.74
CA THR A 92 -12.48 -6.34 -10.13
C THR A 92 -13.96 -6.53 -9.81
N GLU A 93 -14.49 -5.68 -8.94
CA GLU A 93 -15.91 -5.60 -8.62
C GLU A 93 -16.58 -4.53 -9.48
N TYR A 94 -17.73 -4.86 -10.05
CA TYR A 94 -18.54 -3.92 -10.83
C TYR A 94 -19.79 -3.54 -10.05
N LYS A 95 -19.95 -2.24 -9.76
CA LYS A 95 -21.13 -1.67 -9.10
C LYS A 95 -21.98 -0.89 -10.09
N LYS A 96 -23.30 -1.17 -10.13
CA LYS A 96 -24.24 -0.40 -10.94
C LYS A 96 -24.38 1.01 -10.41
N ASP A 97 -24.36 2.01 -11.31
CA ASP A 97 -24.51 3.42 -10.97
C ASP A 97 -25.59 4.07 -11.83
N PRO A 98 -26.77 4.38 -11.26
CA PRO A 98 -27.87 5.01 -11.99
C PRO A 98 -27.64 6.50 -12.29
N THR A 99 -26.59 7.11 -11.77
CA THR A 99 -26.25 8.51 -12.04
C THR A 99 -25.36 8.68 -13.27
N LEU A 100 -24.66 7.62 -13.68
CA LEU A 100 -23.82 7.60 -14.86
C LEU A 100 -24.61 7.10 -16.09
N GLU A 101 -24.31 7.67 -17.24
CA GLU A 101 -24.85 7.23 -18.53
C GLU A 101 -24.59 5.74 -18.77
N ASN A 102 -25.55 5.07 -19.41
CA ASN A 102 -25.47 3.63 -19.65
C ASN A 102 -24.17 3.23 -20.35
N GLY A 103 -23.47 2.27 -19.77
CA GLY A 103 -22.18 1.76 -20.26
C GLY A 103 -20.95 2.58 -19.87
N LYS A 104 -21.09 3.80 -19.33
CA LYS A 104 -19.96 4.60 -18.82
C LYS A 104 -19.35 3.90 -17.60
N LYS A 105 -18.01 3.80 -17.57
CA LYS A 105 -17.27 3.18 -16.48
C LYS A 105 -16.42 4.22 -15.77
N VAL A 106 -16.47 4.21 -14.42
CA VAL A 106 -15.65 5.07 -13.56
C VAL A 106 -14.97 4.20 -12.52
N VAL A 107 -13.65 4.30 -12.40
CA VAL A 107 -12.90 3.61 -11.36
C VAL A 107 -13.11 4.35 -10.04
N GLU A 108 -13.83 3.72 -9.11
CA GLU A 108 -14.06 4.22 -7.77
C GLU A 108 -12.88 3.94 -6.85
N GLN A 109 -12.30 2.74 -6.97
CA GLN A 109 -11.16 2.29 -6.19
C GLN A 109 -10.16 1.58 -7.09
N VAL A 110 -8.90 2.00 -7.02
CA VAL A 110 -7.80 1.28 -7.66
C VAL A 110 -7.47 0.06 -6.82
N GLY A 111 -7.39 -1.11 -7.47
CA GLY A 111 -6.98 -2.34 -6.85
C GLY A 111 -5.47 -2.55 -6.91
N PHE A 112 -4.96 -3.40 -6.04
CA PHE A 112 -3.59 -3.90 -6.07
C PHE A 112 -3.52 -5.33 -5.54
N ASN A 113 -2.55 -6.09 -6.02
CA ASN A 113 -2.32 -7.45 -5.58
C ASN A 113 -1.82 -7.46 -4.14
N GLY A 114 -2.13 -8.51 -3.42
CA GLY A 114 -1.46 -8.87 -2.19
C GLY A 114 -0.24 -9.74 -2.46
N CYS A 115 0.48 -10.09 -1.40
CA CYS A 115 1.61 -11.01 -1.52
C CYS A 115 1.83 -11.84 -0.25
N LYS A 116 2.59 -12.92 -0.41
CA LYS A 116 3.25 -13.64 0.69
C LYS A 116 4.74 -13.36 0.63
N SER A 117 5.35 -13.10 1.78
CA SER A 117 6.77 -12.78 1.86
C SER A 117 7.43 -13.42 3.08
N LYS A 118 8.77 -13.47 3.05
CA LYS A 118 9.61 -13.88 4.17
C LYS A 118 10.61 -12.79 4.48
N GLY A 119 10.77 -12.47 5.77
CA GLY A 119 11.78 -11.56 6.26
C GLY A 119 12.94 -12.30 6.89
N TYR A 120 14.16 -11.83 6.68
CA TYR A 120 15.38 -12.46 7.18
C TYR A 120 16.28 -11.43 7.85
N ARG A 121 16.99 -11.91 8.89
CA ARG A 121 18.16 -11.23 9.44
C ARG A 121 19.41 -12.02 9.06
N ILE A 122 20.37 -11.33 8.46
CA ILE A 122 21.64 -11.88 8.04
C ILE A 122 22.73 -11.23 8.87
N LEU A 123 23.53 -12.05 9.54
CA LEU A 123 24.72 -11.59 10.25
C LEU A 123 25.96 -11.87 9.41
N LYS A 124 26.80 -10.84 9.26
CA LYS A 124 28.07 -10.95 8.57
C LYS A 124 29.23 -10.57 9.48
N LYS A 125 30.36 -11.20 9.30
CA LYS A 125 31.63 -10.84 9.93
C LYS A 125 32.70 -10.79 8.85
N ASN A 126 33.37 -9.65 8.71
CA ASN A 126 34.37 -9.42 7.65
C ASN A 126 33.84 -9.74 6.23
N GLY A 127 32.59 -9.35 5.93
CA GLY A 127 31.94 -9.59 4.65
C GLY A 127 31.38 -11.01 4.45
N THR A 128 31.74 -11.96 5.33
CA THR A 128 31.28 -13.36 5.25
C THR A 128 29.96 -13.53 6.02
N VAL A 129 28.96 -14.20 5.41
CA VAL A 129 27.69 -14.53 6.07
C VAL A 129 27.95 -15.59 7.15
N ILE A 130 27.63 -15.26 8.38
CA ILE A 130 27.74 -16.17 9.54
C ILE A 130 26.41 -16.88 9.81
N SER A 131 25.28 -16.15 9.63
CA SER A 131 23.95 -16.73 9.78
C SER A 131 22.92 -15.99 8.94
N LYS A 132 21.88 -16.72 8.49
CA LYS A 132 20.64 -16.17 7.91
C LYS A 132 19.47 -16.77 8.69
N THR A 133 18.75 -15.93 9.43
CA THR A 133 17.65 -16.32 10.31
C THR A 133 16.34 -15.84 9.72
N LEU A 134 15.36 -16.73 9.57
CA LEU A 134 13.99 -16.36 9.21
C LEU A 134 13.35 -15.63 10.41
N LEU A 135 12.89 -14.40 10.18
CA LEU A 135 12.22 -13.57 11.18
C LEU A 135 10.71 -13.75 11.16
N SER A 136 10.14 -13.78 9.96
CA SER A 136 8.70 -13.89 9.76
C SER A 136 8.35 -14.46 8.40
N THR A 137 7.13 -15.00 8.31
CA THR A 137 6.43 -15.27 7.06
C THR A 137 5.12 -14.51 7.12
N ASP A 138 4.96 -13.55 6.23
CA ASP A 138 3.85 -12.60 6.26
C ASP A 138 2.94 -12.75 5.05
N THR A 139 1.67 -12.39 5.24
CA THR A 139 0.68 -12.32 4.17
C THR A 139 0.08 -10.92 4.15
N TYR A 140 0.08 -10.30 2.97
CA TYR A 140 -0.55 -9.03 2.71
C TYR A 140 -1.76 -9.26 1.81
N SER A 141 -2.92 -8.77 2.25
CA SER A 141 -4.17 -8.94 1.51
C SER A 141 -4.18 -8.16 0.20
N PRO A 142 -4.79 -8.70 -0.86
CA PRO A 142 -5.08 -7.90 -2.04
C PRO A 142 -6.18 -6.87 -1.73
N LYS A 143 -6.21 -5.79 -2.49
CA LYS A 143 -7.30 -4.81 -2.47
C LYS A 143 -8.01 -4.83 -3.81
N ASN A 144 -9.30 -5.14 -3.83
CA ASN A 144 -10.06 -5.24 -5.06
C ASN A 144 -10.21 -3.89 -5.76
N LYS A 145 -10.20 -3.92 -7.09
CA LYS A 145 -10.57 -2.78 -7.92
C LYS A 145 -12.10 -2.66 -7.93
N ILE A 146 -12.62 -1.43 -7.73
CA ILE A 146 -14.05 -1.16 -7.82
C ILE A 146 -14.29 -0.25 -9.01
N VAL A 147 -15.18 -0.69 -9.92
CA VAL A 147 -15.59 0.04 -11.12
C VAL A 147 -17.10 0.27 -11.07
N ARG A 148 -17.50 1.55 -11.06
CA ARG A 148 -18.92 1.90 -11.24
C ARG A 148 -19.28 1.86 -12.71
N VAL A 149 -20.40 1.20 -13.04
CA VAL A 149 -20.91 1.06 -14.40
C VAL A 149 -22.25 1.77 -14.50
N GLY A 150 -22.33 2.73 -15.38
CA GLY A 150 -23.52 3.55 -15.60
C GLY A 150 -24.71 2.73 -16.09
N THR A 151 -25.88 3.03 -15.55
CA THR A 151 -27.17 2.41 -15.92
C THR A 151 -28.26 3.43 -16.27
N LYS A 152 -27.92 4.75 -16.26
CA LYS A 152 -28.87 5.82 -16.60
C LYS A 152 -29.21 5.73 -18.09
N LYS A 153 -30.49 5.52 -18.40
CA LYS A 153 -30.97 5.55 -19.79
C LYS A 153 -30.78 6.95 -20.38
N VAL A 154 -30.15 7.02 -21.55
CA VAL A 154 -30.09 8.25 -22.33
C VAL A 154 -31.46 8.44 -22.98
N THR A 155 -32.25 9.41 -22.50
CA THR A 155 -33.45 9.88 -23.19
C THR A 155 -33.00 10.75 -24.36
N ASN A 156 -32.94 10.19 -25.56
CA ASN A 156 -32.76 10.96 -26.78
C ASN A 156 -34.04 11.81 -27.00
N ASN A 157 -34.06 13.03 -26.53
CA ASN A 157 -35.02 14.04 -27.00
C ASN A 157 -34.58 14.39 -28.45
N LYS A 158 -35.15 13.65 -29.43
CA LYS A 158 -35.15 14.10 -30.81
C LYS A 158 -36.02 15.36 -30.87
N THR A 159 -35.38 16.52 -30.89
CA THR A 159 -36.04 17.78 -31.27
C THR A 159 -36.46 17.61 -32.73
N THR A 160 -37.73 17.33 -32.95
CA THR A 160 -38.34 17.35 -34.28
C THR A 160 -38.40 18.83 -34.70
N THR A 161 -37.47 19.27 -35.51
CA THR A 161 -37.56 20.56 -36.19
C THR A 161 -38.65 20.43 -37.23
N THR A 162 -39.84 20.91 -36.93
CA THR A 162 -40.95 21.07 -37.87
C THR A 162 -40.50 22.14 -38.89
N GLN A 163 -40.18 21.69 -40.09
CA GLN A 163 -40.05 22.59 -41.25
C GLN A 163 -41.47 23.02 -41.60
N ASN A 164 -41.82 24.26 -41.32
CA ASN A 164 -42.96 24.92 -41.92
C ASN A 164 -42.68 25.15 -43.41
N LYS A 165 -43.35 24.37 -44.27
CA LYS A 165 -43.67 24.76 -45.61
C LYS A 165 -44.82 25.76 -45.49
N ASP A 166 -44.68 26.85 -46.15
CA ASP A 166 -45.67 27.62 -46.93
C ASP A 166 -45.22 29.04 -46.96
N THR A 167 -44.90 29.60 -48.16
CA THR A 167 -45.86 30.44 -48.82
C THR A 167 -45.36 30.76 -50.25
N LYS A 168 -46.14 30.34 -51.19
CA LYS A 168 -46.15 30.69 -52.59
C LYS A 168 -46.67 32.12 -52.72
N ILE A 169 -45.91 33.04 -53.24
CA ILE A 169 -46.48 34.32 -53.77
C ILE A 169 -46.13 34.42 -55.23
N GLU A 170 -47.18 34.25 -56.01
CA GLU A 170 -47.24 34.72 -57.39
C GLU A 170 -47.23 36.23 -57.41
N ASN A 171 -46.42 36.84 -58.27
CA ASN A 171 -46.78 38.15 -58.80
C ASN A 171 -46.50 38.22 -60.31
N LYS A 172 -47.62 38.55 -60.93
CA LYS A 172 -47.78 38.90 -62.32
C LYS A 172 -47.05 40.23 -62.72
N THR A 173 -46.49 40.20 -63.86
CA THR A 173 -46.70 41.07 -65.07
C THR A 173 -46.75 42.58 -64.89
N GLU A 174 -46.00 43.27 -65.65
CA GLU A 174 -46.27 44.31 -66.73
C GLU A 174 -45.15 45.35 -66.72
N GLN A 175 -44.61 45.58 -67.66
CA GLN A 175 -44.42 46.21 -68.99
C GLN A 175 -42.92 46.24 -69.34
#